data_d2bbef3b57bac1cc302bf1b3094bd2d4
#
_entry.id   d2bbef3b57bac1cc302bf1b3094bd2d4
#
_cell.length_a   1.000
_cell.length_b   1.000
_cell.length_c   1.000
_cell.angle_alpha   90.00
_cell.angle_beta   90.00
_cell.angle_gamma   90.00
#
_symmetry.space_group_name_H-M   'P 1'
#
loop_
_entity.id
_entity.type
_entity.pdbx_description
1 polymer ?
#
loop_
_entity_poly.entity_id
_entity_poly.type
_entity_poly.pdbx_seq_one_letter_code
_entity_poly.pdbx_strand_id
1 'polypeptide(L)'
;MEEQRYYNPDKIYVSVKAVFYPDGGFQPTSLIWEDGREYAIDKVTDIRRAASLKAGGIGVRYTCRIENKQVYLFLEEDRWFMERGSG
;
A
#
# COMPACT_ATOMS: atom_id res chain seq x y z
N MET A 1 16.15 -4.40 -20.22
CA MET A 1 14.94 -4.08 -20.90
C MET A 1 14.01 -3.33 -20.00
N GLU A 2 13.09 -2.64 -20.60
CA GLU A 2 12.18 -1.82 -19.86
C GLU A 2 11.27 -2.60 -18.94
N GLU A 3 10.92 -3.81 -19.35
CA GLU A 3 10.04 -4.61 -18.52
C GLU A 3 10.61 -4.85 -17.16
N GLN A 4 11.92 -4.91 -17.06
CA GLN A 4 12.55 -5.17 -15.79
C GLN A 4 12.28 -4.06 -14.77
N ARG A 5 12.09 -2.85 -15.23
CA ARG A 5 11.82 -1.74 -14.35
C ARG A 5 10.47 -1.83 -13.69
N TYR A 6 9.52 -2.50 -14.35
CA TYR A 6 8.16 -2.59 -13.85
C TYR A 6 7.91 -3.85 -13.07
N TYR A 7 8.85 -4.80 -13.13
CA TYR A 7 8.70 -6.03 -12.40
C TYR A 7 9.65 -6.02 -11.23
N ASN A 8 9.10 -6.09 -10.04
CA ASN A 8 9.89 -6.20 -8.83
C ASN A 8 9.25 -7.27 -7.97
N PRO A 9 9.93 -8.40 -7.74
CA PRO A 9 9.30 -9.48 -6.97
C PRO A 9 9.02 -9.13 -5.52
N ASP A 10 9.63 -8.06 -5.02
CA ASP A 10 9.36 -7.61 -3.66
C ASP A 10 8.13 -6.75 -3.55
N LYS A 11 7.56 -6.32 -4.67
CA LYS A 11 6.32 -5.54 -4.67
C LYS A 11 5.15 -6.45 -4.97
N ILE A 12 4.14 -6.38 -4.15
CA ILE A 12 2.87 -7.06 -4.41
C ILE A 12 1.84 -5.97 -4.59
N TYR A 13 1.39 -5.77 -5.84
CA TYR A 13 0.39 -4.76 -6.12
C TYR A 13 -0.97 -5.24 -5.66
N VAL A 14 -1.72 -4.37 -4.99
CA VAL A 14 -3.01 -4.72 -4.41
C VAL A 14 -4.04 -3.70 -4.84
N SER A 15 -5.29 -4.13 -4.88
CA SER A 15 -6.41 -3.20 -5.06
C SER A 15 -6.75 -2.60 -3.72
N VAL A 16 -7.10 -1.33 -3.72
CA VAL A 16 -7.42 -0.61 -2.48
C VAL A 16 -8.73 0.12 -2.67
N LYS A 17 -9.60 0.01 -1.68
CA LYS A 17 -10.81 0.82 -1.61
C LYS A 17 -10.53 2.00 -0.70
N ALA A 18 -11.01 3.16 -1.07
CA ALA A 18 -10.73 4.39 -0.32
C ALA A 18 -11.96 5.27 -0.31
N VAL A 19 -12.04 6.10 0.71
CA VAL A 19 -13.05 7.15 0.80
C VAL A 19 -12.36 8.46 0.46
N PHE A 20 -12.96 9.23 -0.44
CA PHE A 20 -12.49 10.56 -0.80
C PHE A 20 -13.43 11.56 -0.16
N TYR A 21 -12.87 12.52 0.54
CA TYR A 21 -13.64 13.48 1.31
C TYR A 21 -13.87 14.76 0.52
N PRO A 22 -14.93 15.50 0.83
CA PRO A 22 -15.22 16.74 0.09
C PRO A 22 -14.12 17.78 0.19
N ASP A 23 -13.33 17.76 1.25
CA ASP A 23 -12.24 18.72 1.41
C ASP A 23 -10.98 18.33 0.66
N GLY A 24 -11.02 17.25 -0.10
CA GLY A 24 -9.91 16.85 -0.95
C GLY A 24 -9.02 15.77 -0.37
N GLY A 25 -9.24 15.38 0.85
CA GLY A 25 -8.45 14.30 1.45
C GLY A 25 -9.02 12.94 1.10
N PHE A 26 -8.24 11.89 1.35
CA PHE A 26 -8.77 10.54 1.20
C PHE A 26 -8.10 9.60 2.19
N GLN A 27 -8.72 8.46 2.40
CA GLN A 27 -8.23 7.46 3.33
C GLN A 27 -8.52 6.08 2.78
N PRO A 28 -7.51 5.19 2.73
CA PRO A 28 -7.77 3.81 2.33
C PRO A 28 -8.56 3.10 3.42
N THR A 29 -9.54 2.30 3.02
CA THR A 29 -10.43 1.63 3.96
C THR A 29 -10.29 0.12 3.93
N SER A 30 -9.86 -0.45 2.80
CA SER A 30 -9.59 -1.88 2.72
C SER A 30 -8.66 -2.15 1.56
N LEU A 31 -8.04 -3.32 1.59
CA LEU A 31 -7.23 -3.77 0.48
C LEU A 31 -7.66 -5.19 0.11
N ILE A 32 -7.41 -5.56 -1.14
CA ILE A 32 -7.70 -6.88 -1.64
C ILE A 32 -6.38 -7.53 -1.99
N TRP A 33 -6.10 -8.60 -1.27
CA TRP A 33 -4.84 -9.32 -1.41
C TRP A 33 -4.83 -10.12 -2.73
N GLU A 34 -3.67 -10.61 -3.10
CA GLU A 34 -3.53 -11.33 -4.37
C GLU A 34 -4.35 -12.63 -4.41
N ASP A 35 -4.73 -13.16 -3.26
CA ASP A 35 -5.60 -14.35 -3.20
C ASP A 35 -7.08 -14.01 -3.26
N GLY A 36 -7.42 -12.74 -3.44
CA GLY A 36 -8.80 -12.29 -3.54
C GLY A 36 -9.45 -11.92 -2.22
N ARG A 37 -8.79 -12.15 -1.10
CA ARG A 37 -9.36 -11.78 0.20
C ARG A 37 -9.28 -10.30 0.41
N GLU A 38 -10.33 -9.77 1.01
CA GLU A 38 -10.39 -8.34 1.34
C GLU A 38 -10.11 -8.18 2.83
N TYR A 39 -9.22 -7.26 3.15
CA TYR A 39 -8.84 -6.97 4.52
C TYR A 39 -9.18 -5.53 4.83
N ALA A 40 -9.93 -5.32 5.91
CA ALA A 40 -10.26 -3.97 6.34
C ALA A 40 -9.03 -3.31 6.95
N ILE A 41 -8.84 -2.05 6.64
CA ILE A 41 -7.80 -1.24 7.27
C ILE A 41 -8.45 -0.59 8.48
N ASP A 42 -8.08 -1.07 9.66
CA ASP A 42 -8.73 -0.62 10.89
C ASP A 42 -8.35 0.80 11.22
N LYS A 43 -7.11 1.17 10.91
CA LYS A 43 -6.61 2.49 11.26
C LYS A 43 -5.38 2.81 10.42
N VAL A 44 -5.27 4.08 10.03
CA VAL A 44 -4.05 4.61 9.44
C VAL A 44 -3.39 5.46 10.51
N THR A 45 -2.20 5.08 10.92
CA THR A 45 -1.54 5.73 12.05
C THR A 45 -0.50 6.74 11.62
N ASP A 46 -0.02 6.64 10.37
CA ASP A 46 1.01 7.56 9.90
C ASP A 46 1.00 7.57 8.38
N ILE A 47 1.25 8.73 7.80
CA ILE A 47 1.35 8.91 6.36
C ILE A 47 2.57 9.78 6.11
N ARG A 48 3.50 9.28 5.29
CA ARG A 48 4.68 10.07 4.97
C ARG A 48 5.26 9.65 3.64
N ARG A 49 5.97 10.57 3.03
CA ARG A 49 6.71 10.26 1.82
C ARG A 49 7.90 9.40 2.20
N ALA A 50 8.04 8.25 1.57
CA ALA A 50 9.10 7.32 1.92
C ALA A 50 9.29 6.33 0.80
N ALA A 51 10.52 5.87 0.64
CA ALA A 51 10.81 4.76 -0.25
C ALA A 51 10.55 3.46 0.50
N SER A 52 10.20 2.43 -0.24
CA SER A 52 10.14 1.09 0.32
C SER A 52 11.57 0.62 0.55
N LEU A 53 11.88 0.21 1.75
CA LEU A 53 13.23 -0.25 2.07
C LEU A 53 13.61 -1.52 1.35
N LYS A 54 12.62 -2.34 1.05
CA LYS A 54 12.84 -3.63 0.42
C LYS A 54 12.72 -3.56 -1.09
N ALA A 55 11.69 -2.87 -1.56
CA ALA A 55 11.37 -2.86 -2.98
C ALA A 55 11.88 -1.63 -3.72
N GLY A 56 12.27 -0.59 -2.99
CA GLY A 56 12.76 0.64 -3.60
C GLY A 56 11.64 1.51 -4.13
N GLY A 57 12.00 2.55 -4.86
CA GLY A 57 11.03 3.48 -5.40
C GLY A 57 10.67 4.57 -4.40
N ILE A 58 10.00 5.59 -4.89
CA ILE A 58 9.58 6.73 -4.09
C ILE A 58 8.06 6.77 -4.13
N GLY A 59 7.45 6.87 -2.98
CA GLY A 59 6.01 6.95 -2.89
C GLY A 59 5.59 7.51 -1.56
N VAL A 60 4.35 7.28 -1.21
CA VAL A 60 3.79 7.66 0.08
C VAL A 60 3.52 6.39 0.86
N ARG A 61 4.04 6.32 2.07
CA ARG A 61 3.86 5.16 2.91
C ARG A 61 2.76 5.43 3.92
N TYR A 62 1.78 4.55 3.93
CA TYR A 62 0.70 4.56 4.89
C TYR A 62 1.00 3.47 5.90
N THR A 63 1.15 3.85 7.17
CA THR A 63 1.29 2.86 8.23
C THR A 63 -0.11 2.53 8.71
N CYS A 64 -0.49 1.28 8.58
CA CYS A 64 -1.85 0.83 8.80
C CYS A 64 -1.89 -0.27 9.85
N ARG A 65 -3.05 -0.41 10.48
CA ARG A 65 -3.31 -1.58 11.31
C ARG A 65 -4.36 -2.43 10.63
N ILE A 66 -4.00 -3.68 10.43
CA ILE A 66 -4.89 -4.67 9.83
C ILE A 66 -4.80 -5.92 10.69
N GLU A 67 -5.93 -6.32 11.26
CA GLU A 67 -6.01 -7.53 12.10
C GLU A 67 -4.95 -7.48 13.22
N ASN A 68 -4.87 -6.34 13.88
CA ASN A 68 -3.98 -6.12 15.02
C ASN A 68 -2.49 -6.16 14.68
N LYS A 69 -2.16 -6.06 13.39
CA LYS A 69 -0.78 -5.99 12.95
C LYS A 69 -0.51 -4.66 12.30
N GLN A 70 0.70 -4.17 12.48
CA GLN A 70 1.14 -2.99 11.75
C GLN A 70 1.67 -3.43 10.39
N VAL A 71 1.16 -2.80 9.34
CA VAL A 71 1.62 -3.08 7.99
C VAL A 71 1.88 -1.77 7.28
N TYR A 72 2.75 -1.80 6.28
CA TYR A 72 3.02 -0.65 5.44
C TYR A 72 2.36 -0.85 4.09
N LEU A 73 1.61 0.15 3.68
CA LEU A 73 0.93 0.17 2.40
C LEU A 73 1.49 1.35 1.63
N PHE A 74 2.01 1.13 0.45
CA PHE A 74 2.68 2.16 -0.32
C PHE A 74 1.83 2.57 -1.51
N LEU A 75 1.73 3.87 -1.71
CA LEU A 75 1.08 4.43 -2.89
C LEU A 75 2.16 5.01 -3.79
N GLU A 76 2.26 4.46 -4.99
CA GLU A 76 3.24 4.86 -6.00
C GLU A 76 2.44 5.36 -7.20
N GLU A 77 2.38 6.66 -7.36
CA GLU A 77 1.52 7.29 -8.36
C GLU A 77 0.08 6.88 -8.14
N ASP A 78 -0.47 6.04 -8.98
CA ASP A 78 -1.86 5.61 -8.85
C ASP A 78 -1.97 4.14 -8.48
N ARG A 79 -0.89 3.52 -8.04
CA ARG A 79 -0.89 2.10 -7.72
C ARG A 79 -0.45 1.88 -6.28
N TRP A 80 -1.08 0.90 -5.65
CA TRP A 80 -0.79 0.55 -4.27
C TRP A 80 -0.04 -0.77 -4.23
N PHE A 81 0.95 -0.86 -3.36
CA PHE A 81 1.66 -2.13 -3.21
C PHE A 81 2.05 -2.34 -1.75
N MET A 82 2.36 -3.58 -1.44
CA MET A 82 2.94 -3.97 -0.18
C MET A 82 4.23 -4.71 -0.46
N GLU A 83 5.09 -4.78 0.55
CA GLU A 83 6.34 -5.50 0.40
C GLU A 83 6.10 -6.97 0.67
N ARG A 84 6.70 -7.83 -0.15
CA ARG A 84 6.59 -9.26 0.02
C ARG A 84 7.36 -9.66 1.28
N GLY A 85 6.75 -10.51 2.09
CA GLY A 85 7.38 -10.99 3.31
C GLY A 85 7.40 -9.99 4.43
N SER A 86 6.70 -8.85 4.25
CA SER A 86 6.54 -7.85 5.29
C SER A 86 5.35 -8.22 6.16
N GLY A 87 5.45 -8.08 7.37
CA GLY A 87 4.31 -8.26 8.24
C GLY A 87 4.22 -9.51 8.97
#